data_da8b93979a72f086bfc065e580ea541a
#
_entry.id   da8b93979a72f086bfc065e580ea541a
#
_cell.length_a   1.000
_cell.length_b   1.000
_cell.length_c   1.000
_cell.angle_alpha   90.00
_cell.angle_beta   90.00
_cell.angle_gamma   90.00
#
_symmetry.space_group_name_H-M   'P 1'
#
loop_
_entity.id
_entity.type
_entity.pdbx_description
1 polymer ?
#
loop_
_entity_poly.entity_id
_entity_poly.type
_entity_poly.pdbx_seq_one_letter_code
_entity_poly.pdbx_strand_id
1 'polypeptide(L)'
;MLEVSPNQATDWSTWLDAEIDSIKSSDRWRSPRAFDANGPTGILNGQTVVSFASNDYLGLTSHSAVKAAARDAIDRWGSGSGASRLVVGSRPIHHELETHLASWRGTESAVLFPTGFAANLGLLATLGARGVVVHSDELNHASIIDGCRMARANGAEIVTYPHLDLETLAVHLESHSDARQVVVTDSVFSMDGDVAPIAQLAELCARYSALLVLDEAHAVLEPTPPPQLGGTTIVQVGTLSKTLGALGGFVAGPAAVIDLLVNRARTYIFTTAPSPADSAAALAAIGVLESTEGAALRERLRSSVDRVRLGHPSPIIPIVLGDEGAALRASQQFLECGLLVPAIRPPTVPVGSSRLRVALSAAHTDEQITALLDALSTLETDGGR
;
A
#
# COMPACT_ATOMS: atom_id res chain seq x y z
N MET A 1 -5.73 44.01 22.01
CA MET A 1 -5.73 42.60 22.45
C MET A 1 -7.10 42.33 23.05
N LEU A 2 -7.96 41.60 22.32
CA LEU A 2 -9.23 41.11 22.87
C LEU A 2 -8.85 39.92 23.78
N GLU A 3 -9.12 40.07 25.08
CA GLU A 3 -8.97 38.97 26.03
C GLU A 3 -9.95 37.86 25.63
N VAL A 4 -9.42 36.75 25.10
CA VAL A 4 -10.19 35.53 24.87
C VAL A 4 -10.55 35.00 26.25
N SER A 5 -11.84 34.94 26.55
CA SER A 5 -12.36 34.39 27.80
C SER A 5 -11.82 32.93 27.98
N PRO A 6 -11.36 32.55 29.18
CA PRO A 6 -10.81 31.21 29.43
C PRO A 6 -11.73 30.04 29.01
N ASN A 7 -13.04 30.27 28.91
CA ASN A 7 -14.02 29.26 28.46
C ASN A 7 -14.04 29.03 26.95
N GLN A 8 -13.57 29.96 26.12
CA GLN A 8 -13.55 29.77 24.66
C GLN A 8 -12.37 28.91 24.19
N ALA A 9 -11.26 28.90 24.92
CA ALA A 9 -10.09 28.07 24.57
C ALA A 9 -10.26 26.56 24.82
N THR A 10 -11.29 26.16 25.57
CA THR A 10 -11.59 24.76 25.92
C THR A 10 -12.87 24.24 25.28
N ASP A 11 -13.56 25.07 24.48
CA ASP A 11 -14.78 24.66 23.78
C ASP A 11 -14.45 23.84 22.51
N TRP A 12 -14.88 22.60 22.51
CA TRP A 12 -14.67 21.65 21.41
C TRP A 12 -15.31 22.13 20.10
N SER A 13 -16.47 22.76 20.13
CA SER A 13 -17.14 23.21 18.89
C SER A 13 -16.33 24.30 18.20
N THR A 14 -15.88 25.29 18.95
CA THR A 14 -15.01 26.37 18.42
C THR A 14 -13.69 25.83 17.84
N TRP A 15 -13.06 24.84 18.52
CA TRP A 15 -11.85 24.23 18.02
C TRP A 15 -12.08 23.41 16.75
N LEU A 16 -13.14 22.58 16.72
CA LEU A 16 -13.49 21.77 15.55
C LEU A 16 -13.82 22.64 14.32
N ASP A 17 -14.59 23.71 14.51
CA ASP A 17 -14.94 24.64 13.44
C ASP A 17 -13.66 25.32 12.86
N ALA A 18 -12.75 25.76 13.72
CA ALA A 18 -11.48 26.37 13.31
C ALA A 18 -10.60 25.38 12.52
N GLU A 19 -10.47 24.12 12.97
CA GLU A 19 -9.72 23.08 12.24
C GLU A 19 -10.35 22.78 10.88
N ILE A 20 -11.69 22.65 10.82
CA ILE A 20 -12.42 22.40 9.58
C ILE A 20 -12.23 23.57 8.60
N ASP A 21 -12.35 24.82 9.06
CA ASP A 21 -12.16 26.00 8.23
C ASP A 21 -10.71 26.12 7.74
N SER A 22 -9.74 25.77 8.56
CA SER A 22 -8.32 25.70 8.16
C SER A 22 -8.10 24.69 7.03
N ILE A 23 -8.71 23.51 7.11
CA ILE A 23 -8.63 22.47 6.07
C ILE A 23 -9.29 22.96 4.78
N LYS A 24 -10.46 23.60 4.87
CA LYS A 24 -11.20 24.12 3.70
C LYS A 24 -10.46 25.26 3.02
N SER A 25 -9.95 26.21 3.79
CA SER A 25 -9.25 27.40 3.27
C SER A 25 -7.91 27.07 2.61
N SER A 26 -7.32 25.90 2.93
CA SER A 26 -6.10 25.38 2.31
C SER A 26 -6.35 24.43 1.14
N ASP A 27 -7.56 24.35 0.58
CA ASP A 27 -7.97 23.43 -0.50
C ASP A 27 -7.69 21.95 -0.19
N ARG A 28 -7.65 21.57 1.12
CA ARG A 28 -7.37 20.20 1.57
C ARG A 28 -8.60 19.43 2.01
N TRP A 29 -9.78 20.01 1.83
CA TRP A 29 -11.02 19.32 2.16
C TRP A 29 -11.18 18.03 1.36
N ARG A 30 -11.54 16.94 2.03
CA ARG A 30 -11.78 15.64 1.43
C ARG A 30 -13.20 15.16 1.72
N SER A 31 -13.85 14.60 0.71
CA SER A 31 -15.16 13.97 0.84
C SER A 31 -15.14 12.61 0.14
N PRO A 32 -15.67 11.56 0.74
CA PRO A 32 -15.85 10.29 0.06
C PRO A 32 -16.86 10.46 -1.08
N ARG A 33 -16.60 9.79 -2.21
CA ARG A 33 -17.52 9.74 -3.35
C ARG A 33 -17.91 8.30 -3.60
N ALA A 34 -19.21 8.02 -3.70
CA ALA A 34 -19.70 6.69 -4.03
C ALA A 34 -19.43 6.40 -5.51
N PHE A 35 -18.63 5.38 -5.77
CA PHE A 35 -18.36 4.86 -7.11
C PHE A 35 -19.02 3.48 -7.22
N ASP A 36 -20.17 3.43 -7.90
CA ASP A 36 -20.94 2.20 -8.13
C ASP A 36 -20.38 1.46 -9.34
N ALA A 37 -19.52 0.48 -9.09
CA ALA A 37 -18.78 -0.21 -10.13
C ALA A 37 -18.54 -1.69 -9.80
N ASN A 38 -18.38 -2.47 -10.87
CA ASN A 38 -17.84 -3.83 -10.84
C ASN A 38 -16.72 -3.93 -11.88
N GLY A 39 -15.52 -3.46 -11.51
CA GLY A 39 -14.38 -3.27 -12.40
C GLY A 39 -14.06 -1.78 -12.64
N PRO A 40 -13.30 -1.42 -13.69
CA PRO A 40 -12.86 -0.06 -13.92
C PRO A 40 -13.96 0.91 -14.36
N THR A 41 -15.06 0.44 -14.94
CA THR A 41 -16.19 1.27 -15.39
C THR A 41 -17.32 1.25 -14.37
N GLY A 42 -17.85 2.42 -14.02
CA GLY A 42 -18.95 2.55 -13.06
C GLY A 42 -19.65 3.89 -13.12
N ILE A 43 -20.53 4.13 -12.16
CA ILE A 43 -21.32 5.36 -12.03
C ILE A 43 -20.75 6.19 -10.88
N LEU A 44 -20.40 7.44 -11.16
CA LEU A 44 -20.01 8.44 -10.18
C LEU A 44 -20.90 9.67 -10.35
N ASN A 45 -21.66 10.03 -9.30
CA ASN A 45 -22.59 11.16 -9.34
C ASN A 45 -23.57 11.14 -10.55
N GLY A 46 -24.03 9.95 -10.93
CA GLY A 46 -24.96 9.77 -12.08
C GLY A 46 -24.29 9.77 -13.46
N GLN A 47 -23.00 9.93 -13.55
CA GLN A 47 -22.22 9.89 -14.79
C GLN A 47 -21.45 8.57 -14.90
N THR A 48 -21.45 7.95 -16.08
CA THR A 48 -20.59 6.81 -16.38
C THR A 48 -19.13 7.28 -16.52
N VAL A 49 -18.22 6.69 -15.74
CA VAL A 49 -16.80 7.02 -15.78
C VAL A 49 -15.92 5.76 -15.78
N VAL A 50 -14.74 5.88 -16.34
CA VAL A 50 -13.67 4.88 -16.28
C VAL A 50 -12.67 5.31 -15.20
N SER A 51 -12.44 4.45 -14.21
CA SER A 51 -11.54 4.73 -13.08
C SER A 51 -10.12 4.30 -13.38
N PHE A 52 -9.20 5.25 -13.36
CA PHE A 52 -7.75 5.06 -13.31
C PHE A 52 -7.21 5.36 -11.91
N ALA A 53 -7.98 5.03 -10.87
CA ALA A 53 -7.68 5.32 -9.46
C ALA A 53 -7.54 4.05 -8.60
N SER A 54 -8.07 2.91 -9.07
CA SER A 54 -8.09 1.66 -8.33
C SER A 54 -6.71 1.00 -8.29
N ASN A 55 -6.40 0.36 -7.15
CA ASN A 55 -5.24 -0.51 -7.01
C ASN A 55 -5.54 -2.00 -7.31
N ASP A 56 -6.70 -2.30 -7.87
CA ASP A 56 -7.03 -3.63 -8.41
C ASP A 56 -6.32 -3.84 -9.75
N TYR A 57 -5.01 -4.01 -9.68
CA TYR A 57 -4.12 -4.01 -10.85
C TYR A 57 -4.41 -5.10 -11.86
N LEU A 58 -4.97 -6.23 -11.43
CA LEU A 58 -5.28 -7.36 -12.30
C LEU A 58 -6.78 -7.58 -12.49
N GLY A 59 -7.64 -6.73 -11.88
CA GLY A 59 -9.10 -6.83 -11.97
C GLY A 59 -9.69 -8.01 -11.21
N LEU A 60 -8.98 -8.53 -10.21
CA LEU A 60 -9.39 -9.73 -9.48
C LEU A 60 -10.56 -9.52 -8.54
N THR A 61 -10.88 -8.28 -8.14
CA THR A 61 -12.10 -7.99 -7.36
C THR A 61 -13.38 -8.46 -8.06
N SER A 62 -13.39 -8.46 -9.39
CA SER A 62 -14.54 -8.89 -10.20
C SER A 62 -14.43 -10.31 -10.75
N HIS A 63 -13.30 -10.98 -10.53
CA HIS A 63 -13.02 -12.31 -11.07
C HIS A 63 -13.99 -13.37 -10.55
N SER A 64 -14.47 -14.25 -11.43
CA SER A 64 -15.53 -15.22 -11.11
C SER A 64 -15.13 -16.21 -10.01
N ALA A 65 -13.91 -16.76 -10.06
CA ALA A 65 -13.40 -17.69 -9.05
C ALA A 65 -13.22 -17.01 -7.68
N VAL A 66 -12.72 -15.77 -7.66
CA VAL A 66 -12.54 -14.99 -6.42
C VAL A 66 -13.89 -14.72 -5.75
N LYS A 67 -14.89 -14.29 -6.54
CA LYS A 67 -16.27 -14.07 -6.04
C LYS A 67 -16.95 -15.35 -5.60
N ALA A 68 -16.73 -16.47 -6.29
CA ALA A 68 -17.29 -17.78 -5.90
C ALA A 68 -16.73 -18.22 -4.55
N ALA A 69 -15.39 -18.21 -4.38
CA ALA A 69 -14.75 -18.58 -3.13
C ALA A 69 -15.23 -17.72 -1.93
N ALA A 70 -15.43 -16.42 -2.14
CA ALA A 70 -15.99 -15.55 -1.11
C ALA A 70 -17.42 -15.95 -0.70
N ARG A 71 -18.30 -16.28 -1.67
CA ARG A 71 -19.69 -16.73 -1.40
C ARG A 71 -19.71 -18.04 -0.64
N ASP A 72 -18.92 -19.02 -1.09
CA ASP A 72 -18.84 -20.35 -0.44
C ASP A 72 -18.35 -20.21 1.01
N ALA A 73 -17.41 -19.30 1.27
CA ALA A 73 -16.93 -19.02 2.62
C ALA A 73 -18.01 -18.35 3.50
N ILE A 74 -18.83 -17.45 2.95
CA ILE A 74 -19.98 -16.84 3.66
C ILE A 74 -20.99 -17.94 4.02
N ASP A 75 -21.34 -18.79 3.09
CA ASP A 75 -22.29 -19.89 3.32
C ASP A 75 -21.80 -20.86 4.39
N ARG A 76 -20.50 -21.10 4.46
CA ARG A 76 -19.90 -22.05 5.41
C ARG A 76 -19.64 -21.45 6.80
N TRP A 77 -19.15 -20.21 6.90
CA TRP A 77 -18.64 -19.64 8.15
C TRP A 77 -19.35 -18.34 8.58
N GLY A 78 -20.28 -17.84 7.77
CA GLY A 78 -20.92 -16.54 7.99
C GLY A 78 -20.10 -15.36 7.48
N SER A 79 -20.63 -14.14 7.65
CA SER A 79 -20.06 -12.90 7.12
C SER A 79 -18.83 -12.38 7.87
N GLY A 80 -18.52 -12.92 9.05
CA GLY A 80 -17.41 -12.44 9.87
C GLY A 80 -16.85 -13.46 10.84
N SER A 81 -15.75 -13.14 11.48
CA SER A 81 -15.00 -14.06 12.35
C SER A 81 -15.47 -14.04 13.83
N GLY A 82 -16.13 -12.96 14.26
CA GLY A 82 -16.76 -12.83 15.59
C GLY A 82 -15.83 -12.71 16.80
N ALA A 83 -14.50 -12.90 16.63
CA ALA A 83 -13.49 -12.82 17.67
C ALA A 83 -12.09 -12.62 17.10
N SER A 84 -11.10 -12.36 17.97
CA SER A 84 -9.69 -12.37 17.56
C SER A 84 -9.19 -13.76 17.21
N ARG A 85 -8.06 -13.82 16.48
CA ARG A 85 -7.43 -15.07 16.02
C ARG A 85 -7.12 -16.04 17.17
N LEU A 86 -6.64 -15.52 18.28
CA LEU A 86 -6.20 -16.30 19.44
C LEU A 86 -7.34 -16.75 20.36
N VAL A 87 -8.56 -16.26 20.14
CA VAL A 87 -9.75 -16.69 20.89
C VAL A 87 -10.50 -17.75 20.08
N VAL A 88 -11.50 -17.35 19.29
CA VAL A 88 -12.27 -18.27 18.43
C VAL A 88 -12.47 -17.72 17.02
N GLY A 89 -11.76 -16.65 16.65
CA GLY A 89 -11.85 -16.01 15.34
C GLY A 89 -11.14 -16.75 14.21
N SER A 90 -10.20 -17.65 14.52
CA SER A 90 -9.53 -18.48 13.52
C SER A 90 -10.49 -19.47 12.87
N ARG A 91 -10.40 -19.58 11.54
CA ARG A 91 -11.08 -20.60 10.73
C ARG A 91 -10.03 -21.35 9.93
N PRO A 92 -10.31 -22.58 9.46
CA PRO A 92 -9.39 -23.35 8.62
C PRO A 92 -8.85 -22.56 7.43
N ILE A 93 -9.70 -21.76 6.78
CA ILE A 93 -9.31 -20.92 5.63
C ILE A 93 -8.21 -19.89 5.95
N HIS A 94 -8.11 -19.39 7.18
CA HIS A 94 -7.02 -18.48 7.56
C HIS A 94 -5.66 -19.20 7.53
N HIS A 95 -5.59 -20.42 8.11
CA HIS A 95 -4.36 -21.22 8.10
C HIS A 95 -3.99 -21.69 6.71
N GLU A 96 -4.99 -22.07 5.90
CA GLU A 96 -4.80 -22.44 4.51
C GLU A 96 -4.21 -21.28 3.71
N LEU A 97 -4.76 -20.08 3.85
CA LEU A 97 -4.23 -18.88 3.20
C LEU A 97 -2.82 -18.53 3.70
N GLU A 98 -2.54 -18.61 5.01
CA GLU A 98 -1.20 -18.38 5.56
C GLU A 98 -0.16 -19.35 4.97
N THR A 99 -0.52 -20.62 4.84
CA THR A 99 0.34 -21.64 4.21
C THR A 99 0.61 -21.32 2.73
N HIS A 100 -0.43 -20.94 1.99
CA HIS A 100 -0.28 -20.59 0.57
C HIS A 100 0.48 -19.27 0.37
N LEU A 101 0.28 -18.27 1.24
CA LEU A 101 1.06 -17.04 1.23
C LEU A 101 2.54 -17.31 1.47
N ALA A 102 2.89 -18.14 2.44
CA ALA A 102 4.27 -18.53 2.70
C ALA A 102 4.89 -19.21 1.47
N SER A 103 4.19 -20.17 0.86
CA SER A 103 4.62 -20.85 -0.37
C SER A 103 4.78 -19.89 -1.55
N TRP A 104 3.75 -19.05 -1.79
CA TRP A 104 3.75 -18.08 -2.89
C TRP A 104 4.87 -17.04 -2.76
N ARG A 105 5.20 -16.64 -1.52
CA ARG A 105 6.28 -15.69 -1.23
C ARG A 105 7.64 -16.38 -1.03
N GLY A 106 7.70 -17.70 -1.10
CA GLY A 106 8.92 -18.49 -0.93
C GLY A 106 9.51 -18.44 0.48
N THR A 107 8.71 -18.15 1.51
CA THR A 107 9.13 -17.97 2.90
C THR A 107 8.78 -19.18 3.76
N GLU A 108 9.36 -19.25 4.98
CA GLU A 108 9.09 -20.36 5.92
C GLU A 108 7.68 -20.31 6.49
N SER A 109 7.14 -19.09 6.73
CA SER A 109 5.83 -18.90 7.35
C SER A 109 5.23 -17.56 6.96
N ALA A 110 3.90 -17.42 7.17
CA ALA A 110 3.19 -16.17 7.02
C ALA A 110 2.10 -16.03 8.09
N VAL A 111 1.69 -14.80 8.38
CA VAL A 111 0.60 -14.48 9.30
C VAL A 111 -0.29 -13.37 8.74
N LEU A 112 -1.62 -13.54 8.89
CA LEU A 112 -2.63 -12.61 8.41
C LEU A 112 -2.91 -11.49 9.40
N PHE A 113 -3.13 -10.30 8.86
CA PHE A 113 -3.61 -9.11 9.57
C PHE A 113 -4.90 -8.59 8.92
N PRO A 114 -5.72 -7.79 9.64
CA PRO A 114 -6.95 -7.22 9.06
C PRO A 114 -6.72 -6.30 7.87
N THR A 115 -5.55 -5.65 7.80
CA THR A 115 -5.14 -4.76 6.69
C THR A 115 -3.62 -4.76 6.55
N GLY A 116 -3.09 -4.34 5.38
CA GLY A 116 -1.65 -4.07 5.20
C GLY A 116 -1.14 -3.00 6.17
N PHE A 117 -1.97 -1.99 6.48
CA PHE A 117 -1.66 -0.99 7.50
C PHE A 117 -1.38 -1.63 8.87
N ALA A 118 -2.27 -2.53 9.31
CA ALA A 118 -2.11 -3.26 10.57
C ALA A 118 -0.90 -4.20 10.57
N ALA A 119 -0.53 -4.75 9.41
CA ALA A 119 0.65 -5.60 9.25
C ALA A 119 1.95 -4.80 9.47
N ASN A 120 2.12 -3.66 8.79
CA ASN A 120 3.28 -2.78 8.98
C ASN A 120 3.39 -2.27 10.41
N LEU A 121 2.28 -1.74 10.95
CA LEU A 121 2.23 -1.24 12.32
C LEU A 121 2.60 -2.33 13.33
N GLY A 122 2.05 -3.53 13.16
CA GLY A 122 2.32 -4.67 14.04
C GLY A 122 3.75 -5.17 13.95
N LEU A 123 4.29 -5.30 12.73
CA LEU A 123 5.66 -5.75 12.50
C LEU A 123 6.67 -4.77 13.14
N LEU A 124 6.60 -3.50 12.78
CA LEU A 124 7.57 -2.51 13.22
C LEU A 124 7.48 -2.23 14.71
N ALA A 125 6.26 -2.18 15.28
CA ALA A 125 6.08 -2.06 16.72
C ALA A 125 6.60 -3.28 17.48
N THR A 126 6.58 -4.47 16.88
CA THR A 126 7.06 -5.71 17.51
C THR A 126 8.58 -5.84 17.45
N LEU A 127 9.18 -5.51 16.30
CA LEU A 127 10.65 -5.52 16.11
C LEU A 127 11.31 -4.35 16.83
N GLY A 128 10.64 -3.20 16.91
CA GLY A 128 11.16 -1.99 17.53
C GLY A 128 11.22 -2.11 19.06
N ALA A 129 12.42 -2.19 19.58
CA ALA A 129 12.70 -2.28 21.01
C ALA A 129 14.00 -1.53 21.36
N ARG A 130 14.30 -1.38 22.64
CA ARG A 130 15.57 -0.81 23.07
C ARG A 130 16.75 -1.57 22.47
N GLY A 131 17.72 -0.86 21.89
CA GLY A 131 18.89 -1.42 21.21
C GLY A 131 18.59 -1.89 19.77
N VAL A 132 17.47 -1.46 19.20
CA VAL A 132 17.16 -1.60 17.77
C VAL A 132 17.15 -0.22 17.12
N VAL A 133 17.77 -0.12 15.95
CA VAL A 133 17.70 1.04 15.05
C VAL A 133 16.92 0.66 13.82
N VAL A 134 15.90 1.46 13.47
CA VAL A 134 15.09 1.28 12.26
C VAL A 134 15.44 2.39 11.28
N HIS A 135 15.98 2.00 10.12
CA HIS A 135 16.27 2.90 9.00
C HIS A 135 15.09 2.87 8.04
N SER A 136 14.44 4.02 7.83
CA SER A 136 13.23 4.16 7.02
C SER A 136 13.44 5.13 5.88
N ASP A 137 13.09 4.74 4.65
CA ASP A 137 13.01 5.68 3.52
C ASP A 137 11.99 6.79 3.82
N GLU A 138 12.31 8.02 3.44
CA GLU A 138 11.47 9.20 3.75
C GLU A 138 10.11 9.20 3.05
N LEU A 139 9.99 8.49 1.91
CA LEU A 139 8.73 8.38 1.14
C LEU A 139 7.95 7.10 1.43
N ASN A 140 8.34 6.35 2.43
CA ASN A 140 7.62 5.17 2.87
C ASN A 140 6.14 5.46 3.16
N HIS A 141 5.30 4.45 2.95
CA HIS A 141 3.87 4.52 3.24
C HIS A 141 3.58 4.90 4.70
N ALA A 142 2.48 5.63 4.92
CA ALA A 142 2.07 6.12 6.25
C ALA A 142 2.01 5.02 7.32
N SER A 143 1.67 3.78 6.97
CA SER A 143 1.66 2.64 7.90
C SER A 143 3.05 2.27 8.41
N ILE A 144 4.08 2.42 7.57
CA ILE A 144 5.50 2.24 7.95
C ILE A 144 5.92 3.38 8.89
N ILE A 145 5.60 4.63 8.52
CA ILE A 145 5.88 5.80 9.35
C ILE A 145 5.24 5.67 10.75
N ASP A 146 3.98 5.27 10.81
CA ASP A 146 3.28 5.08 12.09
C ASP A 146 3.83 3.87 12.86
N GLY A 147 4.22 2.80 12.16
CA GLY A 147 4.94 1.67 12.73
C GLY A 147 6.28 2.10 13.37
N CYS A 148 7.04 2.96 12.70
CA CYS A 148 8.27 3.55 13.22
C CYS A 148 8.01 4.44 14.45
N ARG A 149 6.91 5.21 14.46
CA ARG A 149 6.50 5.99 15.65
C ARG A 149 6.22 5.09 16.85
N MET A 150 5.53 3.97 16.62
CA MET A 150 5.28 2.97 17.68
C MET A 150 6.56 2.26 18.13
N ALA A 151 7.45 1.93 17.21
CA ALA A 151 8.77 1.37 17.51
C ALA A 151 9.59 2.32 18.40
N ARG A 152 9.58 3.63 18.07
CA ARG A 152 10.22 4.68 18.90
C ARG A 152 9.62 4.75 20.31
N ALA A 153 8.30 4.66 20.44
CA ALA A 153 7.62 4.62 21.74
C ALA A 153 8.04 3.40 22.58
N ASN A 154 8.42 2.29 21.93
CA ASN A 154 8.93 1.08 22.57
C ASN A 154 10.45 1.14 22.85
N GLY A 155 11.11 2.24 22.49
CA GLY A 155 12.52 2.51 22.80
C GLY A 155 13.50 2.25 21.64
N ALA A 156 13.03 1.99 20.44
CA ALA A 156 13.87 1.94 19.24
C ALA A 156 14.31 3.35 18.80
N GLU A 157 15.48 3.43 18.20
CA GLU A 157 15.91 4.61 17.46
C GLU A 157 15.35 4.54 16.02
N ILE A 158 14.87 5.67 15.49
CA ILE A 158 14.37 5.77 14.12
C ILE A 158 15.21 6.77 13.37
N VAL A 159 15.84 6.29 12.29
CA VAL A 159 16.69 7.06 11.39
C VAL A 159 16.03 7.08 10.01
N THR A 160 15.66 8.27 9.54
CA THR A 160 15.11 8.43 8.19
C THR A 160 16.23 8.77 7.24
N TYR A 161 16.27 8.14 6.06
CA TYR A 161 17.21 8.46 5.00
C TYR A 161 16.46 9.03 3.77
N PRO A 162 17.13 9.88 2.95
CA PRO A 162 16.51 10.43 1.76
C PRO A 162 16.09 9.33 0.78
N HIS A 163 15.03 9.58 0.04
CA HIS A 163 14.43 8.61 -0.86
C HIS A 163 15.45 7.95 -1.80
N LEU A 164 15.56 6.62 -1.71
CA LEU A 164 16.45 5.75 -2.50
C LEU A 164 17.97 6.09 -2.36
N ASP A 165 18.36 6.90 -1.36
CA ASP A 165 19.75 7.27 -1.13
C ASP A 165 20.51 6.18 -0.35
N LEU A 166 21.10 5.23 -1.09
CA LEU A 166 21.85 4.14 -0.50
C LEU A 166 23.20 4.58 0.10
N GLU A 167 23.74 5.71 -0.34
CA GLU A 167 25.01 6.24 0.21
C GLU A 167 24.78 6.76 1.63
N THR A 168 23.73 7.56 1.82
CA THR A 168 23.31 8.02 3.15
C THR A 168 22.90 6.84 4.05
N LEU A 169 22.16 5.87 3.51
CA LEU A 169 21.80 4.66 4.26
C LEU A 169 23.04 3.88 4.72
N ALA A 170 24.07 3.75 3.87
CA ALA A 170 25.31 3.06 4.23
C ALA A 170 26.02 3.74 5.40
N VAL A 171 26.11 5.08 5.38
CA VAL A 171 26.69 5.87 6.48
C VAL A 171 25.91 5.67 7.79
N HIS A 172 24.57 5.63 7.68
CA HIS A 172 23.72 5.39 8.86
C HIS A 172 23.91 3.98 9.43
N LEU A 173 23.95 2.95 8.58
CA LEU A 173 24.19 1.57 9.00
C LEU A 173 25.56 1.38 9.64
N GLU A 174 26.61 2.00 9.11
CA GLU A 174 27.94 1.96 9.66
C GLU A 174 28.01 2.62 11.06
N SER A 175 27.35 3.77 11.21
CA SER A 175 27.33 4.51 12.47
C SER A 175 26.58 3.80 13.61
N HIS A 176 25.77 2.79 13.31
CA HIS A 176 25.00 2.01 14.27
C HIS A 176 25.38 0.52 14.27
N SER A 177 26.61 0.19 13.87
CA SER A 177 27.07 -1.19 13.71
C SER A 177 27.10 -2.03 14.98
N ASP A 178 26.99 -1.42 16.15
CA ASP A 178 26.86 -2.03 17.48
C ASP A 178 25.40 -2.33 17.91
N ALA A 179 24.42 -1.89 17.10
CA ALA A 179 22.99 -2.10 17.35
C ALA A 179 22.40 -3.20 16.44
N ARG A 180 21.24 -3.72 16.82
CA ARG A 180 20.39 -4.51 15.90
C ARG A 180 19.72 -3.55 14.92
N GLN A 181 19.85 -3.79 13.65
CA GLN A 181 19.39 -2.88 12.63
C GLN A 181 18.28 -3.48 11.76
N VAL A 182 17.29 -2.67 11.45
CA VAL A 182 16.20 -2.99 10.51
C VAL A 182 16.19 -1.90 9.45
N VAL A 183 16.24 -2.27 8.18
CA VAL A 183 15.97 -1.37 7.05
C VAL A 183 14.56 -1.67 6.57
N VAL A 184 13.71 -0.65 6.43
CA VAL A 184 12.34 -0.81 5.93
C VAL A 184 12.06 0.16 4.79
N THR A 185 11.47 -0.38 3.71
CA THR A 185 11.10 0.41 2.53
C THR A 185 9.92 -0.21 1.78
N ASP A 186 9.14 0.63 1.07
CA ASP A 186 8.28 0.14 -0.01
C ASP A 186 9.16 -0.43 -1.14
N SER A 187 8.76 -1.54 -1.74
CA SER A 187 9.41 -2.06 -2.94
C SER A 187 8.99 -1.30 -4.19
N VAL A 188 7.74 -0.84 -4.23
CA VAL A 188 7.18 0.06 -5.24
C VAL A 188 6.44 1.17 -4.51
N PHE A 189 6.87 2.42 -4.72
CA PHE A 189 6.32 3.56 -4.01
C PHE A 189 4.95 3.98 -4.56
N SER A 190 3.99 4.15 -3.67
CA SER A 190 2.57 4.27 -4.01
C SER A 190 2.19 5.53 -4.79
N MET A 191 2.98 6.61 -4.68
CA MET A 191 2.66 7.91 -5.29
C MET A 191 3.48 8.21 -6.55
N ASP A 192 4.65 7.61 -6.67
CA ASP A 192 5.60 7.83 -7.75
C ASP A 192 5.71 6.62 -8.70
N GLY A 193 5.41 5.43 -8.19
CA GLY A 193 5.47 4.19 -8.97
C GLY A 193 6.89 3.74 -9.30
N ASP A 194 7.88 4.36 -8.70
CA ASP A 194 9.29 3.98 -8.78
C ASP A 194 9.59 2.78 -7.86
N VAL A 195 10.75 2.17 -8.07
CA VAL A 195 11.10 0.87 -7.48
C VAL A 195 12.36 0.98 -6.66
N ALA A 196 12.32 0.43 -5.46
CA ALA A 196 13.50 0.32 -4.62
C ALA A 196 14.57 -0.62 -5.24
N PRO A 197 15.85 -0.29 -5.15
CA PRO A 197 16.95 -1.12 -5.67
C PRO A 197 17.22 -2.30 -4.73
N ILE A 198 16.30 -3.29 -4.70
CA ILE A 198 16.24 -4.37 -3.70
C ILE A 198 17.55 -5.17 -3.61
N ALA A 199 18.21 -5.45 -4.74
CA ALA A 199 19.47 -6.19 -4.74
C ALA A 199 20.58 -5.44 -3.99
N GLN A 200 20.74 -4.14 -4.26
CA GLN A 200 21.73 -3.30 -3.58
C GLN A 200 21.38 -3.07 -2.10
N LEU A 201 20.08 -2.91 -1.79
CA LEU A 201 19.60 -2.86 -0.40
C LEU A 201 19.95 -4.14 0.36
N ALA A 202 19.70 -5.30 -0.25
CA ALA A 202 20.01 -6.58 0.37
C ALA A 202 21.52 -6.77 0.61
N GLU A 203 22.36 -6.43 -0.37
CA GLU A 203 23.83 -6.45 -0.22
C GLU A 203 24.31 -5.53 0.90
N LEU A 204 23.72 -4.33 0.98
CA LEU A 204 24.02 -3.37 2.02
C LEU A 204 23.59 -3.89 3.41
N CYS A 205 22.37 -4.40 3.53
CA CYS A 205 21.88 -5.00 4.76
C CYS A 205 22.74 -6.20 5.21
N ALA A 206 23.17 -7.05 4.28
CA ALA A 206 24.03 -8.18 4.59
C ALA A 206 25.38 -7.74 5.19
N ARG A 207 25.98 -6.68 4.63
CA ARG A 207 27.24 -6.11 5.09
C ARG A 207 27.22 -5.68 6.58
N TYR A 208 26.06 -5.15 7.01
CA TYR A 208 25.88 -4.65 8.36
C TYR A 208 24.97 -5.55 9.23
N SER A 209 24.68 -6.77 8.78
CA SER A 209 23.81 -7.74 9.48
C SER A 209 22.42 -7.17 9.82
N ALA A 210 21.91 -6.27 8.98
CA ALA A 210 20.59 -5.68 9.14
C ALA A 210 19.51 -6.59 8.57
N LEU A 211 18.32 -6.61 9.21
CA LEU A 211 17.11 -7.22 8.67
C LEU A 211 16.50 -6.29 7.63
N LEU A 212 16.15 -6.81 6.44
CA LEU A 212 15.46 -6.04 5.41
C LEU A 212 13.95 -6.33 5.47
N VAL A 213 13.14 -5.29 5.62
CA VAL A 213 11.67 -5.34 5.55
C VAL A 213 11.22 -4.65 4.26
N LEU A 214 10.50 -5.38 3.42
CA LEU A 214 9.96 -4.86 2.15
C LEU A 214 8.43 -4.83 2.19
N ASP A 215 7.82 -3.67 1.96
CA ASP A 215 6.39 -3.56 1.69
C ASP A 215 6.13 -3.81 0.20
N GLU A 216 5.52 -4.94 -0.10
CA GLU A 216 5.21 -5.45 -1.44
C GLU A 216 3.80 -5.09 -1.92
N ALA A 217 3.13 -4.13 -1.26
CA ALA A 217 1.72 -3.83 -1.52
C ALA A 217 1.44 -3.41 -2.97
N HIS A 218 2.41 -2.84 -3.67
CA HIS A 218 2.29 -2.38 -5.07
C HIS A 218 3.12 -3.21 -6.07
N ALA A 219 3.83 -4.24 -5.64
CA ALA A 219 4.72 -5.08 -6.44
C ALA A 219 3.93 -6.12 -7.25
N VAL A 220 3.29 -5.71 -8.35
CA VAL A 220 2.50 -6.60 -9.22
C VAL A 220 3.25 -7.01 -10.49
N LEU A 221 4.13 -6.16 -10.99
CA LEU A 221 4.94 -6.39 -12.20
C LEU A 221 6.39 -6.77 -11.86
N GLU A 222 6.85 -6.45 -10.69
CA GLU A 222 8.17 -6.78 -10.21
C GLU A 222 8.25 -8.25 -9.73
N PRO A 223 9.39 -8.93 -9.93
CA PRO A 223 9.57 -10.26 -9.39
C PRO A 223 9.57 -10.24 -7.86
N THR A 224 8.95 -11.26 -7.27
CA THR A 224 9.00 -11.44 -5.81
C THR A 224 10.45 -11.67 -5.37
N PRO A 225 11.00 -10.87 -4.45
CA PRO A 225 12.35 -11.10 -3.94
C PRO A 225 12.41 -12.42 -3.17
N PRO A 226 13.50 -13.19 -3.29
CA PRO A 226 13.66 -14.40 -2.50
C PRO A 226 13.78 -14.03 -1.01
N PRO A 227 13.46 -14.98 -0.09
CA PRO A 227 13.49 -14.72 1.36
C PRO A 227 14.90 -14.45 1.92
N GLN A 228 15.91 -14.81 1.16
CA GLN A 228 17.31 -14.45 1.39
C GLN A 228 17.92 -13.97 0.08
N LEU A 229 18.52 -12.81 0.10
CA LEU A 229 19.18 -12.20 -1.04
C LEU A 229 20.47 -11.51 -0.56
N GLY A 230 21.58 -11.71 -1.27
CA GLY A 230 22.84 -11.08 -0.91
C GLY A 230 23.40 -11.46 0.47
N GLY A 231 22.84 -12.47 1.15
CA GLY A 231 23.22 -12.88 2.49
C GLY A 231 22.39 -12.25 3.62
N THR A 232 21.40 -11.40 3.31
CA THR A 232 20.45 -10.87 4.30
C THR A 232 19.11 -11.62 4.30
N THR A 233 18.42 -11.57 5.43
CA THR A 233 17.06 -12.08 5.57
C THR A 233 16.06 -11.00 5.20
N ILE A 234 15.08 -11.35 4.39
CA ILE A 234 14.00 -10.47 3.96
C ILE A 234 12.70 -10.88 4.65
N VAL A 235 12.04 -9.90 5.27
CA VAL A 235 10.65 -10.01 5.74
C VAL A 235 9.77 -9.22 4.78
N GLN A 236 8.77 -9.88 4.23
CA GLN A 236 7.86 -9.29 3.25
C GLN A 236 6.55 -8.91 3.92
N VAL A 237 6.11 -7.69 3.75
CA VAL A 237 4.77 -7.23 4.12
C VAL A 237 3.95 -7.08 2.85
N GLY A 238 2.70 -7.50 2.88
CA GLY A 238 1.83 -7.36 1.73
C GLY A 238 0.39 -7.05 2.11
N THR A 239 -0.41 -6.78 1.10
CA THR A 239 -1.84 -6.56 1.26
C THR A 239 -2.65 -7.51 0.39
N LEU A 240 -3.82 -7.91 0.89
CA LEU A 240 -4.81 -8.66 0.12
C LEU A 240 -5.74 -7.70 -0.67
N SER A 241 -5.70 -6.38 -0.37
CA SER A 241 -6.70 -5.42 -0.83
C SER A 241 -6.38 -4.72 -2.15
N LYS A 242 -5.30 -5.09 -2.81
CA LYS A 242 -4.89 -4.53 -4.11
C LYS A 242 -4.91 -5.64 -5.16
N THR A 243 -3.75 -6.17 -5.53
CA THR A 243 -3.61 -7.21 -6.56
C THR A 243 -4.45 -8.46 -6.30
N LEU A 244 -4.66 -8.84 -5.02
CA LEU A 244 -5.47 -10.02 -4.65
C LEU A 244 -6.98 -9.77 -4.56
N GLY A 245 -7.43 -8.51 -4.72
CA GLY A 245 -8.85 -8.17 -4.83
C GLY A 245 -9.73 -8.49 -3.61
N ALA A 246 -9.15 -8.61 -2.41
CA ALA A 246 -9.85 -8.91 -1.15
C ALA A 246 -9.53 -7.86 -0.08
N LEU A 247 -9.89 -8.08 1.18
CA LEU A 247 -9.47 -7.22 2.29
C LEU A 247 -8.55 -7.98 3.25
N GLY A 248 -7.42 -7.37 3.62
CA GLY A 248 -6.48 -7.91 4.58
C GLY A 248 -5.05 -7.47 4.33
N GLY A 249 -4.15 -7.96 5.16
CA GLY A 249 -2.72 -7.84 5.00
C GLY A 249 -2.02 -9.09 5.52
N PHE A 250 -0.72 -9.20 5.28
CA PHE A 250 0.08 -10.29 5.78
C PHE A 250 1.54 -9.87 5.99
N VAL A 251 2.21 -10.63 6.83
CA VAL A 251 3.66 -10.65 6.94
C VAL A 251 4.13 -12.06 6.60
N ALA A 252 5.13 -12.18 5.74
CA ALA A 252 5.77 -13.44 5.36
C ALA A 252 7.28 -13.36 5.59
N GLY A 253 7.88 -14.41 6.15
CA GLY A 253 9.30 -14.41 6.49
C GLY A 253 9.73 -15.64 7.30
N PRO A 254 10.84 -15.53 8.04
CA PRO A 254 11.28 -16.61 8.92
C PRO A 254 10.23 -16.97 9.98
N ALA A 255 10.09 -18.25 10.29
CA ALA A 255 9.13 -18.75 11.29
C ALA A 255 9.26 -18.03 12.63
N ALA A 256 10.49 -17.75 13.09
CA ALA A 256 10.74 -17.05 14.34
C ALA A 256 10.18 -15.61 14.36
N VAL A 257 10.18 -14.90 13.22
CA VAL A 257 9.57 -13.57 13.11
C VAL A 257 8.04 -13.70 13.22
N ILE A 258 7.47 -14.67 12.52
CA ILE A 258 6.02 -14.91 12.53
C ILE A 258 5.53 -15.33 13.92
N ASP A 259 6.23 -16.23 14.60
CA ASP A 259 5.92 -16.63 15.98
C ASP A 259 5.99 -15.43 16.94
N LEU A 260 6.98 -14.56 16.76
CA LEU A 260 7.09 -13.35 17.57
C LEU A 260 5.89 -12.42 17.33
N LEU A 261 5.44 -12.26 16.07
CA LEU A 261 4.27 -11.44 15.74
C LEU A 261 2.98 -11.99 16.35
N VAL A 262 2.74 -13.28 16.23
CA VAL A 262 1.56 -13.96 16.82
C VAL A 262 1.50 -13.71 18.33
N ASN A 263 2.66 -13.65 19.01
CA ASN A 263 2.74 -13.53 20.47
C ASN A 263 2.90 -12.08 20.98
N ARG A 264 3.20 -11.10 20.13
CA ARG A 264 3.49 -9.72 20.57
C ARG A 264 2.78 -8.63 19.76
N ALA A 265 2.45 -8.86 18.51
CA ALA A 265 1.84 -7.83 17.66
C ALA A 265 0.44 -7.46 18.17
N ARG A 266 0.30 -6.26 18.72
CA ARG A 266 -0.98 -5.79 19.27
C ARG A 266 -2.07 -5.72 18.21
N THR A 267 -1.71 -5.39 16.97
CA THR A 267 -2.62 -5.34 15.82
C THR A 267 -3.08 -6.72 15.33
N TYR A 268 -2.48 -7.80 15.84
CA TYR A 268 -2.91 -9.17 15.66
C TYR A 268 -3.71 -9.69 16.87
N ILE A 269 -3.20 -9.47 18.07
CA ILE A 269 -3.76 -10.04 19.30
C ILE A 269 -5.11 -9.41 19.66
N PHE A 270 -5.20 -8.06 19.55
CA PHE A 270 -6.32 -7.27 20.08
C PHE A 270 -7.29 -6.78 18.99
N THR A 271 -7.35 -7.49 17.87
CA THR A 271 -8.26 -7.19 16.78
C THR A 271 -9.09 -8.41 16.41
N THR A 272 -10.26 -8.19 15.81
CA THR A 272 -11.05 -9.27 15.20
C THR A 272 -10.28 -9.89 14.04
N ALA A 273 -10.35 -11.20 13.89
CA ALA A 273 -9.76 -11.92 12.76
C ALA A 273 -10.30 -11.42 11.42
N PRO A 274 -9.52 -11.48 10.32
CA PRO A 274 -10.01 -11.22 8.97
C PRO A 274 -11.27 -12.01 8.65
N SER A 275 -12.11 -11.46 7.76
CA SER A 275 -13.29 -12.17 7.29
C SER A 275 -12.91 -13.48 6.59
N PRO A 276 -13.61 -14.60 6.85
CA PRO A 276 -13.40 -15.84 6.09
C PRO A 276 -13.63 -15.66 4.59
N ALA A 277 -14.56 -14.79 4.20
CA ALA A 277 -14.87 -14.49 2.80
C ALA A 277 -13.67 -13.82 2.11
N ASP A 278 -13.08 -12.80 2.73
CA ASP A 278 -11.88 -12.13 2.20
C ASP A 278 -10.69 -13.08 2.13
N SER A 279 -10.54 -13.95 3.14
CA SER A 279 -9.46 -14.94 3.16
C SER A 279 -9.59 -15.97 2.05
N ALA A 280 -10.81 -16.46 1.77
CA ALA A 280 -11.08 -17.38 0.67
C ALA A 280 -10.93 -16.70 -0.69
N ALA A 281 -11.39 -15.46 -0.82
CA ALA A 281 -11.18 -14.65 -2.03
C ALA A 281 -9.69 -14.49 -2.35
N ALA A 282 -8.88 -14.11 -1.35
CA ALA A 282 -7.43 -13.95 -1.52
C ALA A 282 -6.74 -15.27 -1.89
N LEU A 283 -7.14 -16.39 -1.28
CA LEU A 283 -6.62 -17.71 -1.63
C LEU A 283 -6.92 -18.08 -3.09
N ALA A 284 -8.17 -17.88 -3.53
CA ALA A 284 -8.55 -18.08 -4.92
C ALA A 284 -7.79 -17.16 -5.89
N ALA A 285 -7.55 -15.91 -5.48
CA ALA A 285 -6.77 -14.96 -6.26
C ALA A 285 -5.31 -15.40 -6.43
N ILE A 286 -4.67 -15.97 -5.39
CA ILE A 286 -3.32 -16.55 -5.50
C ILE A 286 -3.33 -17.67 -6.53
N GLY A 287 -4.34 -18.57 -6.52
CA GLY A 287 -4.46 -19.63 -7.52
C GLY A 287 -4.59 -19.10 -8.97
N VAL A 288 -5.29 -17.98 -9.16
CA VAL A 288 -5.33 -17.29 -10.48
C VAL A 288 -3.95 -16.74 -10.83
N LEU A 289 -3.26 -16.08 -9.89
CA LEU A 289 -1.93 -15.48 -10.12
C LEU A 289 -0.86 -16.51 -10.51
N GLU A 290 -0.94 -17.72 -9.99
CA GLU A 290 0.00 -18.82 -10.26
C GLU A 290 -0.34 -19.58 -11.56
N SER A 291 -1.49 -19.30 -12.16
CA SER A 291 -1.94 -19.92 -13.41
C SER A 291 -1.43 -19.17 -14.66
N THR A 292 -1.67 -19.81 -15.83
CA THR A 292 -1.44 -19.15 -17.14
C THR A 292 -2.30 -17.90 -17.34
N GLU A 293 -3.50 -17.84 -16.73
CA GLU A 293 -4.35 -16.65 -16.75
C GLU A 293 -3.68 -15.48 -16.01
N GLY A 294 -3.11 -15.72 -14.83
CA GLY A 294 -2.39 -14.69 -14.09
C GLY A 294 -1.17 -14.17 -14.85
N ALA A 295 -0.46 -15.03 -15.58
CA ALA A 295 0.63 -14.60 -16.46
C ALA A 295 0.10 -13.68 -17.59
N ALA A 296 -1.01 -14.05 -18.23
CA ALA A 296 -1.64 -13.24 -19.29
C ALA A 296 -2.15 -11.89 -18.75
N LEU A 297 -2.72 -11.86 -17.54
CA LEU A 297 -3.14 -10.61 -16.91
C LEU A 297 -1.97 -9.66 -16.63
N ARG A 298 -0.83 -10.18 -16.13
CA ARG A 298 0.39 -9.37 -15.93
C ARG A 298 0.95 -8.85 -17.25
N GLU A 299 0.98 -9.67 -18.29
CA GLU A 299 1.44 -9.24 -19.62
C GLU A 299 0.54 -8.14 -20.19
N ARG A 300 -0.78 -8.28 -20.07
CA ARG A 300 -1.73 -7.25 -20.47
C ARG A 300 -1.53 -5.94 -19.71
N LEU A 301 -1.33 -6.04 -18.38
CA LEU A 301 -1.03 -4.87 -17.54
C LEU A 301 0.27 -4.21 -18.00
N ARG A 302 1.34 -5.01 -18.24
CA ARG A 302 2.63 -4.52 -18.75
C ARG A 302 2.47 -3.77 -20.06
N SER A 303 1.76 -4.37 -21.03
CA SER A 303 1.45 -3.74 -22.32
C SER A 303 0.71 -2.41 -22.16
N SER A 304 -0.28 -2.35 -21.25
CA SER A 304 -1.01 -1.10 -20.97
C SER A 304 -0.09 -0.03 -20.37
N VAL A 305 0.81 -0.40 -19.47
CA VAL A 305 1.80 0.51 -18.89
C VAL A 305 2.73 1.06 -19.98
N ASP A 306 3.25 0.20 -20.85
CA ASP A 306 4.16 0.59 -21.93
C ASP A 306 3.52 1.50 -22.96
N ARG A 307 2.21 1.38 -23.19
CA ARG A 307 1.44 2.32 -24.04
C ARG A 307 1.37 3.72 -23.42
N VAL A 308 1.24 3.82 -22.10
CA VAL A 308 1.13 5.13 -21.41
C VAL A 308 2.51 5.71 -21.14
N ARG A 309 3.45 4.88 -20.68
CA ARG A 309 4.84 5.28 -20.42
C ARG A 309 5.77 4.10 -20.63
N LEU A 310 6.44 4.06 -21.78
CA LEU A 310 7.33 2.97 -22.16
C LEU A 310 8.42 2.73 -21.11
N GLY A 311 8.56 1.48 -20.66
CA GLY A 311 9.57 1.07 -19.69
C GLY A 311 9.32 1.50 -18.25
N HIS A 312 8.15 2.08 -17.94
CA HIS A 312 7.83 2.43 -16.55
C HIS A 312 7.70 1.16 -15.70
N PRO A 313 8.30 1.08 -14.50
CA PRO A 313 8.41 -0.19 -13.78
C PRO A 313 7.08 -0.69 -13.20
N SER A 314 6.13 0.20 -12.91
CA SER A 314 4.90 -0.14 -12.19
C SER A 314 3.65 0.35 -12.91
N PRO A 315 2.44 -0.11 -12.53
CA PRO A 315 1.18 0.40 -13.08
C PRO A 315 0.77 1.77 -12.51
N ILE A 316 1.59 2.39 -11.68
CA ILE A 316 1.34 3.69 -11.08
C ILE A 316 2.16 4.72 -11.83
N ILE A 317 1.49 5.62 -12.56
CA ILE A 317 2.15 6.64 -13.39
C ILE A 317 1.81 8.02 -12.86
N PRO A 318 2.76 8.75 -12.24
CA PRO A 318 2.55 10.11 -11.80
C PRO A 318 2.64 11.09 -12.97
N ILE A 319 1.73 12.08 -13.00
CA ILE A 319 1.78 13.25 -13.86
C ILE A 319 1.94 14.45 -12.94
N VAL A 320 3.16 14.85 -12.69
CA VAL A 320 3.49 15.92 -11.73
C VAL A 320 3.09 17.26 -12.33
N LEU A 321 2.28 18.04 -11.58
CA LEU A 321 1.78 19.35 -11.96
C LEU A 321 2.26 20.46 -11.02
N GLY A 322 2.85 20.09 -9.89
CA GLY A 322 3.42 21.00 -8.90
C GLY A 322 2.37 21.62 -7.98
N ASP A 323 1.53 22.50 -8.51
CA ASP A 323 0.52 23.26 -7.78
C ASP A 323 -0.72 22.42 -7.44
N GLU A 324 -1.29 22.63 -6.23
CA GLU A 324 -2.46 21.89 -5.75
C GLU A 324 -3.71 22.20 -6.59
N GLY A 325 -3.91 23.47 -6.95
CA GLY A 325 -5.03 23.91 -7.78
C GLY A 325 -4.92 23.40 -9.21
N ALA A 326 -3.70 23.35 -9.78
CA ALA A 326 -3.47 22.77 -11.10
C ALA A 326 -3.84 21.28 -11.13
N ALA A 327 -3.43 20.52 -10.12
CA ALA A 327 -3.78 19.09 -10.01
C ALA A 327 -5.30 18.87 -9.87
N LEU A 328 -5.99 19.72 -9.10
CA LEU A 328 -7.45 19.69 -8.96
C LEU A 328 -8.15 20.00 -10.28
N ARG A 329 -7.76 21.07 -10.99
CA ARG A 329 -8.34 21.43 -12.27
C ARG A 329 -8.14 20.31 -13.31
N ALA A 330 -6.94 19.77 -13.41
CA ALA A 330 -6.65 18.63 -14.29
C ALA A 330 -7.52 17.42 -13.97
N SER A 331 -7.63 17.03 -12.69
CA SER A 331 -8.51 15.93 -12.26
C SER A 331 -9.98 16.18 -12.64
N GLN A 332 -10.45 17.42 -12.54
CA GLN A 332 -11.81 17.80 -12.93
C GLN A 332 -12.00 17.73 -14.44
N GLN A 333 -11.05 18.18 -15.24
CA GLN A 333 -11.09 18.07 -16.71
C GLN A 333 -11.17 16.62 -17.17
N PHE A 334 -10.37 15.73 -16.56
CA PHE A 334 -10.46 14.29 -16.82
C PHE A 334 -11.85 13.74 -16.50
N LEU A 335 -12.40 14.13 -15.36
CA LEU A 335 -13.73 13.68 -14.94
C LEU A 335 -14.82 14.14 -15.94
N GLU A 336 -14.74 15.34 -16.50
CA GLU A 336 -15.63 15.86 -17.55
C GLU A 336 -15.54 15.03 -18.83
N CYS A 337 -14.38 14.45 -19.12
CA CYS A 337 -14.18 13.49 -20.21
C CYS A 337 -14.60 12.05 -19.84
N GLY A 338 -15.19 11.83 -18.67
CA GLY A 338 -15.59 10.50 -18.20
C GLY A 338 -14.43 9.64 -17.65
N LEU A 339 -13.29 10.24 -17.28
CA LEU A 339 -12.12 9.57 -16.75
C LEU A 339 -11.89 9.99 -15.30
N LEU A 340 -11.88 9.04 -14.38
CA LEU A 340 -11.61 9.29 -12.96
C LEU A 340 -10.13 9.11 -12.67
N VAL A 341 -9.37 10.21 -12.65
CA VAL A 341 -7.94 10.24 -12.28
C VAL A 341 -7.77 11.16 -11.06
N PRO A 342 -7.31 10.65 -9.91
CA PRO A 342 -7.26 11.42 -8.68
C PRO A 342 -6.10 12.42 -8.68
N ALA A 343 -6.37 13.62 -8.16
CA ALA A 343 -5.34 14.57 -7.76
C ALA A 343 -4.76 14.21 -6.39
N ILE A 344 -3.46 13.99 -6.33
CA ILE A 344 -2.71 13.77 -5.09
C ILE A 344 -2.03 15.06 -4.67
N ARG A 345 -2.23 15.45 -3.41
CA ARG A 345 -1.82 16.74 -2.84
C ARG A 345 -1.25 16.55 -1.44
N PRO A 346 -0.59 17.55 -0.86
CA PRO A 346 -0.19 17.52 0.54
C PRO A 346 -1.36 17.16 1.49
N PRO A 347 -1.10 16.44 2.60
CA PRO A 347 0.21 15.98 3.08
C PRO A 347 0.66 14.61 2.49
N THR A 348 -0.06 14.06 1.49
CA THR A 348 0.27 12.75 0.87
C THR A 348 1.58 12.83 0.07
N VAL A 349 1.84 13.99 -0.53
CA VAL A 349 3.07 14.31 -1.25
C VAL A 349 3.60 15.67 -0.76
N PRO A 350 4.90 15.98 -0.94
CA PRO A 350 5.45 17.28 -0.55
C PRO A 350 4.76 18.46 -1.23
N VAL A 351 4.80 19.64 -0.59
CA VAL A 351 4.33 20.90 -1.19
C VAL A 351 5.11 21.17 -2.48
N GLY A 352 4.40 21.60 -3.54
CA GLY A 352 5.00 21.85 -4.84
C GLY A 352 5.20 20.59 -5.69
N SER A 353 4.70 19.43 -5.26
CA SER A 353 4.80 18.17 -6.01
C SER A 353 3.43 17.50 -6.24
N SER A 354 2.36 18.29 -6.23
CA SER A 354 1.00 17.80 -6.51
C SER A 354 0.91 17.22 -7.93
N ARG A 355 0.15 16.16 -8.09
CA ARG A 355 0.13 15.34 -9.31
C ARG A 355 -1.22 14.70 -9.57
N LEU A 356 -1.47 14.30 -10.81
CA LEU A 356 -2.42 13.23 -11.08
C LEU A 356 -1.71 11.89 -10.86
N ARG A 357 -2.40 10.93 -10.24
CA ARG A 357 -1.92 9.56 -10.08
C ARG A 357 -2.74 8.62 -10.96
N VAL A 358 -2.21 8.26 -12.11
CA VAL A 358 -2.81 7.26 -12.98
C VAL A 358 -2.48 5.88 -12.43
N ALA A 359 -3.49 5.04 -12.18
CA ALA A 359 -3.33 3.64 -11.83
C ALA A 359 -3.96 2.76 -12.93
N LEU A 360 -3.14 1.93 -13.56
CA LEU A 360 -3.57 1.04 -14.63
C LEU A 360 -3.98 -0.33 -14.08
N SER A 361 -4.91 -0.97 -14.77
CA SER A 361 -5.40 -2.32 -14.46
C SER A 361 -5.46 -3.16 -15.73
N ALA A 362 -5.20 -4.47 -15.61
CA ALA A 362 -5.41 -5.43 -16.68
C ALA A 362 -6.88 -5.51 -17.12
N ALA A 363 -7.80 -4.98 -16.31
CA ALA A 363 -9.23 -4.91 -16.65
C ALA A 363 -9.58 -3.71 -17.56
N HIS A 364 -8.68 -2.75 -17.79
CA HIS A 364 -8.92 -1.68 -18.77
C HIS A 364 -8.92 -2.24 -20.20
N THR A 365 -9.82 -1.72 -21.04
CA THR A 365 -9.82 -2.03 -22.48
C THR A 365 -8.83 -1.14 -23.23
N ASP A 366 -8.52 -1.52 -24.47
CA ASP A 366 -7.64 -0.73 -25.35
C ASP A 366 -8.22 0.64 -25.65
N GLU A 367 -9.55 0.74 -25.82
CA GLU A 367 -10.26 1.99 -26.04
C GLU A 367 -10.17 2.91 -24.81
N GLN A 368 -10.26 2.34 -23.60
CA GLN A 368 -10.13 3.10 -22.36
C GLN A 368 -8.70 3.65 -22.19
N ILE A 369 -7.68 2.86 -22.51
CA ILE A 369 -6.29 3.33 -22.51
C ILE A 369 -6.08 4.42 -23.58
N THR A 370 -6.67 4.28 -24.77
CA THR A 370 -6.61 5.31 -25.82
C THR A 370 -7.27 6.60 -25.34
N ALA A 371 -8.47 6.55 -24.76
CA ALA A 371 -9.13 7.72 -24.20
C ALA A 371 -8.30 8.42 -23.10
N LEU A 372 -7.59 7.64 -22.27
CA LEU A 372 -6.65 8.20 -21.30
C LEU A 372 -5.50 8.95 -21.99
N LEU A 373 -4.91 8.36 -23.03
CA LEU A 373 -3.80 8.98 -23.79
C LEU A 373 -4.25 10.27 -24.47
N ASP A 374 -5.43 10.30 -25.08
CA ASP A 374 -6.02 11.48 -25.69
C ASP A 374 -6.20 12.59 -24.64
N ALA A 375 -6.74 12.27 -23.47
CA ALA A 375 -6.90 13.24 -22.38
C ALA A 375 -5.54 13.73 -21.86
N LEU A 376 -4.54 12.85 -21.70
CA LEU A 376 -3.19 13.23 -21.30
C LEU A 376 -2.52 14.19 -22.30
N SER A 377 -2.81 14.03 -23.60
CA SER A 377 -2.25 14.90 -24.63
C SER A 377 -2.80 16.33 -24.60
N THR A 378 -3.96 16.54 -23.96
CA THR A 378 -4.57 17.87 -23.81
C THR A 378 -4.09 18.63 -22.57
N LEU A 379 -3.38 17.94 -21.65
CA LEU A 379 -2.75 18.65 -20.54
C LEU A 379 -1.68 19.58 -21.10
N GLU A 380 -1.91 20.88 -20.99
CA GLU A 380 -0.84 21.86 -21.20
C GLU A 380 0.26 21.57 -20.17
N THR A 381 1.35 21.04 -20.65
CA THR A 381 2.57 20.92 -19.83
C THR A 381 3.13 22.32 -19.69
N ASP A 382 2.68 23.04 -18.65
CA ASP A 382 3.35 24.25 -18.23
C ASP A 382 4.79 23.89 -17.84
N GLY A 383 5.71 24.16 -18.74
CA GLY A 383 7.15 24.12 -18.51
C GLY A 383 7.78 22.73 -18.68
N GLY A 384 8.03 22.36 -19.93
CA GLY A 384 9.09 21.42 -20.23
C GLY A 384 10.44 21.95 -19.75
N ARG A 385 11.08 21.19 -18.88
CA ARG A 385 12.53 20.93 -18.93
C ARG A 385 12.91 19.97 -17.84
#